data_d89263df43d6058fe0223e920fa4311f
#
_entry.id   d89263df43d6058fe0223e920fa4311f
#
_cell.length_a   1.000
_cell.length_b   1.000
_cell.length_c   1.000
_cell.angle_alpha   90.00
_cell.angle_beta   90.00
_cell.angle_gamma   90.00
#
_symmetry.space_group_name_H-M   'P 1'
#
loop_
_entity.id
_entity.type
_entity.pdbx_description
1 polymer ?
#
loop_
_entity_poly.entity_id
_entity_poly.type
_entity_poly.pdbx_seq_one_letter_code
_entity_poly.pdbx_strand_id
1 'polypeptide(L)'
;SVYIESEKTKLVIDTGPDFRMQMLSQKLTDIDAVVFTHNHKDHTGGLDDIRPINFINKKVIDVYAELYVQKTLKMEYPYIFHDQDYPGVPQINLHTIDENPFSIGDLEIIPIRVMHKNLPVLGYRMGDFTYITDANYIAPEELEKIKGSKYLVLNALRIESHYSHFSLSEALEMIKIIQPEKAYLTHISHHMGFYEEVEKALPENVFLAYDGLTLEI
;
A
#
# COMPACT_ATOMS: atom_id res chain seq x y z
N SER A 1 -6.27 -0.82 -0.78
CA SER A 1 -5.49 -1.21 0.43
C SER A 1 -4.91 -2.61 0.27
N VAL A 2 -3.83 -2.92 0.96
CA VAL A 2 -3.27 -4.28 1.05
C VAL A 2 -3.29 -4.70 2.52
N TYR A 3 -3.88 -5.86 2.80
CA TYR A 3 -3.85 -6.48 4.12
C TYR A 3 -2.78 -7.56 4.15
N ILE A 4 -1.94 -7.54 5.18
CA ILE A 4 -0.84 -8.49 5.40
C ILE A 4 -1.03 -9.10 6.77
N GLU A 5 -0.98 -10.42 6.84
CA GLU A 5 -1.10 -11.17 8.09
C GLU A 5 0.09 -12.12 8.23
N SER A 6 0.79 -12.00 9.34
CA SER A 6 1.80 -12.94 9.79
C SER A 6 1.29 -13.74 10.99
N GLU A 7 2.16 -14.54 11.63
CA GLU A 7 1.78 -15.27 12.84
C GLU A 7 1.30 -14.36 14.00
N LYS A 8 1.82 -13.13 14.08
CA LYS A 8 1.59 -12.23 15.22
C LYS A 8 1.11 -10.83 14.84
N THR A 9 1.10 -10.49 13.55
CA THR A 9 0.87 -9.11 13.12
C THR A 9 -0.13 -9.03 11.98
N LYS A 10 -1.07 -8.11 12.08
CA LYS A 10 -2.06 -7.76 11.06
C LYS A 10 -1.83 -6.31 10.64
N LEU A 11 -1.28 -6.13 9.45
CA LEU A 11 -0.88 -4.85 8.91
C LEU A 11 -1.75 -4.48 7.70
N VAL A 12 -2.10 -3.21 7.59
CA VAL A 12 -2.72 -2.65 6.37
C VAL A 12 -1.78 -1.62 5.76
N ILE A 13 -1.54 -1.74 4.45
CA ILE A 13 -0.89 -0.68 3.67
C ILE A 13 -1.99 0.16 3.02
N ASP A 14 -2.02 1.44 3.35
CA ASP A 14 -2.99 2.45 2.94
C ASP A 14 -4.45 2.13 3.33
N THR A 15 -5.22 3.18 3.58
CA THR A 15 -6.66 3.12 3.81
C THR A 15 -7.37 3.99 2.77
N GLY A 16 -7.53 3.45 1.55
CA GLY A 16 -8.24 4.14 0.49
C GLY A 16 -9.74 4.32 0.79
N PRO A 17 -10.49 5.03 -0.08
CA PRO A 17 -11.93 5.29 0.13
C PRO A 17 -12.77 4.02 0.28
N ASP A 18 -12.37 2.92 -0.35
CA ASP A 18 -13.06 1.63 -0.29
C ASP A 18 -12.60 0.72 0.86
N PHE A 19 -11.69 1.19 1.73
CA PHE A 19 -11.11 0.41 2.83
C PHE A 19 -12.18 -0.30 3.66
N ARG A 20 -13.22 0.42 4.06
CA ARG A 20 -14.35 -0.16 4.82
C ARG A 20 -15.01 -1.33 4.08
N MET A 21 -15.30 -1.15 2.80
CA MET A 21 -15.95 -2.21 2.00
C MET A 21 -15.02 -3.40 1.79
N GLN A 22 -13.72 -3.16 1.63
CA GLN A 22 -12.70 -4.21 1.53
C GLN A 22 -12.64 -5.03 2.82
N MET A 23 -12.56 -4.39 3.99
CA MET A 23 -12.57 -5.07 5.29
C MET A 23 -13.85 -5.91 5.50
N LEU A 24 -15.01 -5.34 5.18
CA LEU A 24 -16.30 -6.04 5.32
C LEU A 24 -16.41 -7.24 4.37
N SER A 25 -16.03 -7.10 3.11
CA SER A 25 -16.10 -8.18 2.11
C SER A 25 -15.20 -9.36 2.47
N GLN A 26 -14.03 -9.08 3.04
CA GLN A 26 -13.07 -10.08 3.50
C GLN A 26 -13.33 -10.54 4.95
N LYS A 27 -14.36 -10.00 5.61
CA LYS A 27 -14.71 -10.28 7.02
C LYS A 27 -13.56 -10.03 8.00
N LEU A 28 -12.70 -9.06 7.68
CA LEU A 28 -11.60 -8.64 8.53
C LEU A 28 -12.11 -7.69 9.60
N THR A 29 -11.90 -8.04 10.84
CA THR A 29 -12.39 -7.26 12.00
C THR A 29 -11.27 -6.77 12.91
N ASP A 30 -10.02 -7.06 12.53
CA ASP A 30 -8.86 -6.74 13.36
C ASP A 30 -7.66 -6.34 12.52
N ILE A 31 -6.95 -5.30 12.96
CA ILE A 31 -5.65 -4.85 12.45
C ILE A 31 -4.81 -4.35 13.63
N ASP A 32 -3.51 -4.49 13.56
CA ASP A 32 -2.58 -3.97 14.56
C ASP A 32 -2.02 -2.62 14.15
N ALA A 33 -1.78 -2.46 12.86
CA ALA A 33 -1.18 -1.24 12.34
C ALA A 33 -1.67 -0.88 10.92
N VAL A 34 -1.50 0.40 10.59
CA VAL A 34 -1.61 0.94 9.24
C VAL A 34 -0.26 1.57 8.89
N VAL A 35 0.25 1.32 7.69
CA VAL A 35 1.41 2.03 7.14
C VAL A 35 1.00 2.75 5.87
N PHE A 36 1.33 4.05 5.75
CA PHE A 36 0.97 4.85 4.59
C PHE A 36 2.13 4.99 3.61
N THR A 37 1.82 4.84 2.32
CA THR A 37 2.78 5.06 1.23
C THR A 37 2.99 6.55 0.96
N HIS A 38 1.91 7.33 0.92
CA HIS A 38 1.92 8.78 0.69
C HIS A 38 0.57 9.42 1.08
N ASN A 39 0.40 10.71 0.79
CA ASN A 39 -0.70 11.52 1.31
C ASN A 39 -1.88 11.76 0.33
N HIS A 40 -1.93 11.11 -0.82
CA HIS A 40 -3.07 11.26 -1.73
C HIS A 40 -4.34 10.67 -1.13
N LYS A 41 -5.48 11.24 -1.51
CA LYS A 41 -6.78 10.93 -0.89
C LYS A 41 -7.26 9.51 -1.17
N ASP A 42 -6.91 8.95 -2.31
CA ASP A 42 -7.18 7.55 -2.68
C ASP A 42 -6.37 6.54 -1.84
N HIS A 43 -5.37 6.99 -1.08
CA HIS A 43 -4.60 6.20 -0.12
C HIS A 43 -4.96 6.47 1.33
N THR A 44 -5.45 7.68 1.67
CA THR A 44 -5.72 8.10 3.04
C THR A 44 -7.21 8.24 3.39
N GLY A 45 -8.09 8.23 2.38
CA GLY A 45 -9.49 8.63 2.51
C GLY A 45 -10.37 7.80 3.44
N GLY A 46 -9.95 6.57 3.76
CA GLY A 46 -10.67 5.66 4.66
C GLY A 46 -10.11 5.57 6.07
N LEU A 47 -9.20 6.45 6.50
CA LEU A 47 -8.60 6.37 7.83
C LEU A 47 -9.64 6.41 8.97
N ASP A 48 -10.74 7.15 8.82
CA ASP A 48 -11.81 7.19 9.83
C ASP A 48 -12.47 5.82 10.04
N ASP A 49 -12.45 4.96 9.06
CA ASP A 49 -13.07 3.63 9.10
C ASP A 49 -12.29 2.61 9.94
N ILE A 50 -11.17 2.98 10.56
CA ILE A 50 -10.53 2.17 11.61
C ILE A 50 -11.31 2.22 12.94
N ARG A 51 -12.15 3.23 13.14
CA ARG A 51 -12.92 3.44 14.37
C ARG A 51 -13.71 2.21 14.83
N PRO A 52 -14.48 1.49 13.98
CA PRO A 52 -15.13 0.25 14.36
C PRO A 52 -14.16 -0.81 14.90
N ILE A 53 -12.94 -0.88 14.34
CA ILE A 53 -11.92 -1.83 14.77
C ILE A 53 -11.43 -1.50 16.18
N ASN A 54 -11.20 -0.21 16.49
CA ASN A 54 -10.89 0.23 17.85
C ASN A 54 -11.97 -0.22 18.85
N PHE A 55 -13.26 -0.05 18.51
CA PHE A 55 -14.38 -0.42 19.37
C PHE A 55 -14.49 -1.93 19.59
N ILE A 56 -14.40 -2.72 18.53
CA ILE A 56 -14.52 -4.18 18.56
C ILE A 56 -13.40 -4.77 19.40
N ASN A 57 -12.16 -4.34 19.14
CA ASN A 57 -10.96 -4.94 19.74
C ASN A 57 -10.47 -4.20 21.00
N LYS A 58 -11.07 -3.06 21.33
CA LYS A 58 -10.71 -2.20 22.48
C LYS A 58 -9.22 -1.85 22.49
N LYS A 59 -8.68 -1.55 21.32
CA LYS A 59 -7.27 -1.20 21.15
C LYS A 59 -7.08 0.05 20.29
N VAL A 60 -6.00 0.75 20.55
CA VAL A 60 -5.49 1.84 19.72
C VAL A 60 -4.75 1.21 18.53
N ILE A 61 -4.85 1.80 17.35
CA ILE A 61 -4.17 1.32 16.14
C ILE A 61 -2.92 2.18 15.92
N ASP A 62 -1.78 1.52 15.72
CA ASP A 62 -0.54 2.19 15.37
C ASP A 62 -0.55 2.60 13.88
N VAL A 63 -0.19 3.85 13.60
CA VAL A 63 -0.17 4.42 12.24
C VAL A 63 1.22 4.93 11.93
N TYR A 64 1.84 4.33 10.92
CA TYR A 64 3.20 4.63 10.48
C TYR A 64 3.17 5.46 9.20
N ALA A 65 3.80 6.62 9.22
CA ALA A 65 3.81 7.51 8.07
C ALA A 65 4.97 8.50 8.12
N GLU A 66 5.44 8.95 6.96
CA GLU A 66 6.38 10.07 6.88
C GLU A 66 5.76 11.37 7.41
N LEU A 67 6.59 12.29 7.89
CA LEU A 67 6.12 13.55 8.50
C LEU A 67 5.18 14.37 7.60
N TYR A 68 5.41 14.39 6.29
CA TYR A 68 4.54 15.13 5.38
C TYR A 68 3.15 14.49 5.25
N VAL A 69 3.07 13.15 5.27
CA VAL A 69 1.81 12.40 5.31
C VAL A 69 1.07 12.70 6.61
N GLN A 70 1.75 12.61 7.76
CA GLN A 70 1.16 12.93 9.06
C GLN A 70 0.59 14.35 9.12
N LYS A 71 1.28 15.32 8.52
CA LYS A 71 0.76 16.71 8.43
C LYS A 71 -0.55 16.76 7.66
N THR A 72 -0.65 16.04 6.54
CA THR A 72 -1.88 15.95 5.75
C THR A 72 -3.00 15.27 6.55
N LEU A 73 -2.72 14.13 7.19
CA LEU A 73 -3.70 13.44 8.03
C LEU A 73 -4.25 14.34 9.15
N LYS A 74 -3.38 15.10 9.82
CA LYS A 74 -3.80 16.05 10.86
C LYS A 74 -4.66 17.20 10.33
N MET A 75 -4.46 17.63 9.08
CA MET A 75 -5.29 18.65 8.43
C MET A 75 -6.64 18.08 7.98
N GLU A 76 -6.67 16.84 7.47
CA GLU A 76 -7.88 16.21 6.93
C GLU A 76 -8.80 15.64 8.02
N TYR A 77 -8.20 15.15 9.10
CA TYR A 77 -8.88 14.51 10.23
C TYR A 77 -8.59 15.22 11.55
N PRO A 78 -8.81 16.55 11.67
CA PRO A 78 -8.42 17.29 12.88
C PRO A 78 -9.04 16.74 14.14
N TYR A 79 -10.27 16.18 14.07
CA TYR A 79 -10.98 15.61 15.21
C TYR A 79 -10.31 14.35 15.78
N ILE A 80 -9.44 13.65 15.03
CA ILE A 80 -8.67 12.52 15.54
C ILE A 80 -7.51 12.99 16.43
N PHE A 81 -6.92 14.15 16.10
CA PHE A 81 -5.65 14.62 16.67
C PHE A 81 -5.79 15.77 17.68
N HIS A 82 -6.97 16.35 17.81
CA HIS A 82 -7.22 17.37 18.83
C HIS A 82 -7.67 16.70 20.12
N ASP A 83 -7.25 17.27 21.26
CA ASP A 83 -7.79 16.89 22.56
C ASP A 83 -9.31 17.13 22.57
N GLN A 84 -10.07 16.07 22.43
CA GLN A 84 -11.51 16.08 22.51
C GLN A 84 -11.96 15.09 23.58
N ASP A 85 -12.83 15.55 24.47
CA ASP A 85 -13.51 14.68 25.45
C ASP A 85 -14.52 13.72 24.78
N TYR A 86 -14.55 13.68 23.43
CA TYR A 86 -15.48 12.82 22.70
C TYR A 86 -14.86 11.44 22.42
N PRO A 87 -15.37 10.38 23.08
CA PRO A 87 -14.78 9.04 22.99
C PRO A 87 -15.07 8.31 21.67
N GLY A 88 -15.85 8.92 20.77
CA GLY A 88 -16.31 8.30 19.53
C GLY A 88 -15.40 8.54 18.31
N VAL A 89 -14.19 9.06 18.49
CA VAL A 89 -13.21 9.26 17.40
C VAL A 89 -12.30 8.04 17.25
N PRO A 90 -11.69 7.83 16.07
CA PRO A 90 -10.63 6.85 15.89
C PRO A 90 -9.50 7.04 16.91
N GLN A 91 -9.02 5.94 17.47
CA GLN A 91 -7.91 5.93 18.42
C GLN A 91 -6.67 5.43 17.72
N ILE A 92 -5.70 6.32 17.50
CA ILE A 92 -4.45 6.01 16.80
C ILE A 92 -3.23 6.55 17.52
N ASN A 93 -2.11 5.86 17.37
CA ASN A 93 -0.77 6.36 17.69
C ASN A 93 -0.01 6.64 16.40
N LEU A 94 0.49 7.86 16.22
CA LEU A 94 1.31 8.19 15.05
C LEU A 94 2.79 7.90 15.31
N HIS A 95 3.36 7.09 14.44
CA HIS A 95 4.78 6.79 14.37
C HIS A 95 5.41 7.40 13.12
N THR A 96 6.49 8.13 13.28
CA THR A 96 7.23 8.68 12.13
C THR A 96 8.17 7.64 11.58
N ILE A 97 8.07 7.40 10.28
CA ILE A 97 9.02 6.57 9.52
C ILE A 97 9.76 7.40 8.48
N ASP A 98 10.85 6.85 8.01
CA ASP A 98 11.67 7.36 6.92
C ASP A 98 12.12 6.19 6.01
N GLU A 99 13.26 6.31 5.34
CA GLU A 99 13.81 5.28 4.46
C GLU A 99 14.58 4.17 5.19
N ASN A 100 14.72 4.28 6.52
CA ASN A 100 15.39 3.25 7.31
C ASN A 100 14.45 2.06 7.58
N PRO A 101 14.96 0.82 7.58
CA PRO A 101 14.18 -0.34 7.98
C PRO A 101 13.62 -0.20 9.40
N PHE A 102 12.40 -0.70 9.61
CA PHE A 102 11.73 -0.72 10.90
C PHE A 102 10.92 -2.01 11.05
N SER A 103 10.42 -2.27 12.25
CA SER A 103 9.63 -3.47 12.52
C SER A 103 8.24 -3.11 13.08
N ILE A 104 7.24 -3.90 12.69
CA ILE A 104 5.90 -3.90 13.28
C ILE A 104 5.62 -5.34 13.71
N GLY A 105 5.58 -5.57 15.02
CA GLY A 105 5.46 -6.92 15.55
C GLY A 105 6.60 -7.84 15.09
N ASP A 106 6.27 -8.90 14.37
CA ASP A 106 7.21 -9.85 13.78
C ASP A 106 7.56 -9.58 12.30
N LEU A 107 7.01 -8.50 11.73
CA LEU A 107 7.32 -8.09 10.36
C LEU A 107 8.47 -7.08 10.34
N GLU A 108 9.54 -7.42 9.65
CA GLU A 108 10.59 -6.47 9.26
C GLU A 108 10.18 -5.79 7.95
N ILE A 109 10.20 -4.45 7.93
CA ILE A 109 9.73 -3.64 6.81
C ILE A 109 10.89 -2.81 6.29
N ILE A 110 11.19 -2.95 5.01
CA ILE A 110 12.22 -2.18 4.31
C ILE A 110 11.50 -1.17 3.41
N PRO A 111 11.57 0.13 3.72
CA PRO A 111 11.02 1.17 2.86
C PRO A 111 11.82 1.30 1.56
N ILE A 112 11.08 1.49 0.46
CA ILE A 112 11.63 1.66 -0.89
C ILE A 112 11.18 3.02 -1.39
N ARG A 113 12.12 3.94 -1.65
CA ARG A 113 11.81 5.25 -2.19
C ARG A 113 11.51 5.15 -3.68
N VAL A 114 10.30 5.52 -4.07
CA VAL A 114 9.89 5.65 -5.46
C VAL A 114 9.36 7.05 -5.74
N MET A 115 9.25 7.40 -7.00
CA MET A 115 8.78 8.74 -7.40
C MET A 115 7.44 8.65 -8.12
N HIS A 116 6.51 9.46 -7.66
CA HIS A 116 5.24 9.75 -8.30
C HIS A 116 5.34 11.15 -8.93
N LYS A 117 5.90 11.23 -10.13
CA LYS A 117 6.37 12.47 -10.74
C LYS A 117 7.44 13.15 -9.84
N ASN A 118 7.06 14.20 -9.11
CA ASN A 118 7.96 14.93 -8.20
C ASN A 118 7.67 14.63 -6.71
N LEU A 119 6.64 13.82 -6.43
CA LEU A 119 6.28 13.43 -5.07
C LEU A 119 7.06 12.16 -4.69
N PRO A 120 7.85 12.18 -3.62
CA PRO A 120 8.44 10.96 -3.09
C PRO A 120 7.36 10.11 -2.41
N VAL A 121 7.34 8.82 -2.71
CA VAL A 121 6.39 7.84 -2.19
C VAL A 121 7.18 6.67 -1.61
N LEU A 122 6.66 6.00 -0.58
CA LEU A 122 7.24 4.78 -0.04
C LEU A 122 6.51 3.54 -0.59
N GLY A 123 7.27 2.64 -1.21
CA GLY A 123 6.91 1.23 -1.28
C GLY A 123 7.49 0.48 -0.09
N TYR A 124 7.13 -0.79 0.06
CA TYR A 124 7.55 -1.60 1.20
C TYR A 124 7.93 -3.01 0.78
N ARG A 125 9.05 -3.51 1.31
CA ARG A 125 9.42 -4.92 1.21
C ARG A 125 9.34 -5.58 2.57
N MET A 126 8.75 -6.78 2.61
CA MET A 126 8.65 -7.66 3.78
C MET A 126 9.05 -9.07 3.34
N GLY A 127 10.26 -9.49 3.69
CA GLY A 127 10.78 -10.79 3.25
C GLY A 127 10.78 -10.96 1.74
N ASP A 128 10.01 -11.92 1.25
CA ASP A 128 9.89 -12.24 -0.17
C ASP A 128 8.83 -11.41 -0.92
N PHE A 129 8.05 -10.58 -0.22
CA PHE A 129 7.00 -9.74 -0.77
C PHE A 129 7.43 -8.28 -0.90
N THR A 130 7.14 -7.66 -2.03
CA THR A 130 7.33 -6.21 -2.26
C THR A 130 6.07 -5.59 -2.83
N TYR A 131 5.65 -4.47 -2.23
CA TYR A 131 4.52 -3.64 -2.68
C TYR A 131 4.99 -2.25 -3.08
N ILE A 132 4.69 -1.86 -4.31
CA ILE A 132 5.00 -0.54 -4.87
C ILE A 132 3.74 -0.03 -5.58
N THR A 133 3.28 1.14 -5.19
CA THR A 133 2.18 1.85 -5.84
C THR A 133 2.62 3.25 -6.25
N ASP A 134 1.90 3.86 -7.19
CA ASP A 134 2.05 5.25 -7.60
C ASP A 134 3.47 5.64 -8.06
N ALA A 135 4.19 4.68 -8.59
CA ALA A 135 5.52 4.92 -9.13
C ALA A 135 5.50 5.20 -10.64
N ASN A 136 6.35 6.12 -11.07
CA ASN A 136 6.78 6.26 -12.45
C ASN A 136 8.30 6.23 -12.60
N TYR A 137 9.02 6.12 -11.47
CA TYR A 137 10.47 5.99 -11.44
C TYR A 137 10.93 5.32 -10.13
N ILE A 138 11.89 4.42 -10.27
CA ILE A 138 12.59 3.75 -9.17
C ILE A 138 14.08 3.94 -9.41
N ALA A 139 14.80 4.53 -8.45
CA ALA A 139 16.23 4.76 -8.57
C ALA A 139 17.03 3.43 -8.54
N PRO A 140 18.20 3.35 -9.19
CA PRO A 140 18.99 2.11 -9.21
C PRO A 140 19.35 1.58 -7.82
N GLU A 141 19.64 2.45 -6.86
CA GLU A 141 19.92 2.10 -5.47
C GLU A 141 18.69 1.50 -4.76
N GLU A 142 17.49 1.93 -5.11
CA GLU A 142 16.24 1.40 -4.56
C GLU A 142 15.89 0.03 -5.18
N LEU A 143 16.28 -0.21 -6.45
CA LEU A 143 16.14 -1.53 -7.08
C LEU A 143 16.94 -2.61 -6.34
N GLU A 144 18.06 -2.26 -5.72
CA GLU A 144 18.85 -3.21 -4.92
C GLU A 144 18.06 -3.72 -3.71
N LYS A 145 17.19 -2.86 -3.11
CA LYS A 145 16.30 -3.28 -2.01
C LYS A 145 15.20 -4.24 -2.47
N ILE A 146 14.83 -4.20 -3.75
CA ILE A 146 13.76 -5.03 -4.33
C ILE A 146 14.29 -6.39 -4.81
N LYS A 147 15.56 -6.47 -5.14
CA LYS A 147 16.18 -7.71 -5.65
C LYS A 147 15.92 -8.91 -4.74
N GLY A 148 15.57 -10.03 -5.35
CA GLY A 148 15.25 -11.27 -4.64
C GLY A 148 13.85 -11.34 -4.04
N SER A 149 12.98 -10.34 -4.32
CA SER A 149 11.56 -10.47 -4.04
C SER A 149 10.95 -11.55 -4.92
N LYS A 150 10.23 -12.50 -4.33
CA LYS A 150 9.51 -13.53 -5.08
C LYS A 150 8.17 -13.01 -5.60
N TYR A 151 7.50 -12.21 -4.79
CA TYR A 151 6.19 -11.64 -5.09
C TYR A 151 6.30 -10.12 -5.16
N LEU A 152 6.01 -9.56 -6.32
CA LEU A 152 6.02 -8.13 -6.56
C LEU A 152 4.61 -7.64 -6.87
N VAL A 153 4.11 -6.67 -6.13
CA VAL A 153 2.95 -5.86 -6.52
C VAL A 153 3.46 -4.52 -7.00
N LEU A 154 3.12 -4.15 -8.25
CA LEU A 154 3.60 -2.93 -8.89
C LEU A 154 2.44 -2.21 -9.60
N ASN A 155 2.38 -0.89 -9.52
CA ASN A 155 1.35 -0.15 -10.25
C ASN A 155 1.56 -0.20 -11.77
N ALA A 156 0.44 -0.32 -12.49
CA ALA A 156 0.35 -0.12 -13.93
C ALA A 156 -0.98 0.58 -14.23
N LEU A 157 -0.95 1.90 -14.41
CA LEU A 157 -2.16 2.70 -14.44
C LEU A 157 -3.02 2.41 -15.68
N ARG A 158 -2.38 2.30 -16.85
CA ARG A 158 -3.04 2.18 -18.18
C ARG A 158 -2.06 1.71 -19.25
N ILE A 159 -2.58 1.46 -20.45
CA ILE A 159 -1.74 1.03 -21.59
C ILE A 159 -0.81 2.15 -22.05
N GLU A 160 -1.35 3.36 -22.29
CA GLU A 160 -0.56 4.51 -22.74
C GLU A 160 0.29 5.10 -21.60
N SER A 161 1.38 5.74 -21.95
CA SER A 161 2.26 6.37 -20.97
C SER A 161 1.53 7.44 -20.13
N HIS A 162 1.96 7.58 -18.90
CA HIS A 162 1.44 8.57 -17.97
C HIS A 162 2.57 9.31 -17.26
N TYR A 163 2.37 10.60 -17.01
CA TYR A 163 3.43 11.46 -16.48
C TYR A 163 3.82 11.17 -15.02
N SER A 164 3.02 10.43 -14.28
CA SER A 164 3.24 10.18 -12.84
C SER A 164 3.12 8.71 -12.42
N HIS A 165 2.69 7.82 -13.31
CA HIS A 165 2.56 6.38 -13.03
C HIS A 165 3.19 5.58 -14.15
N PHE A 166 3.66 4.39 -13.85
CA PHE A 166 4.02 3.43 -14.89
C PHE A 166 2.82 3.09 -15.76
N SER A 167 3.02 3.10 -17.06
CA SER A 167 2.16 2.42 -18.03
C SER A 167 2.37 0.91 -17.94
N LEU A 168 1.52 0.15 -18.62
CA LEU A 168 1.67 -1.30 -18.69
C LEU A 168 3.06 -1.72 -19.22
N SER A 169 3.53 -1.10 -20.32
CA SER A 169 4.83 -1.41 -20.91
C SER A 169 6.00 -1.07 -19.97
N GLU A 170 5.95 0.07 -19.28
CA GLU A 170 6.99 0.48 -18.32
C GLU A 170 7.01 -0.44 -17.09
N ALA A 171 5.83 -0.85 -16.57
CA ALA A 171 5.75 -1.81 -15.47
C ALA A 171 6.34 -3.18 -15.88
N LEU A 172 6.05 -3.66 -17.10
CA LEU A 172 6.61 -4.91 -17.61
C LEU A 172 8.14 -4.84 -17.79
N GLU A 173 8.70 -3.68 -18.18
CA GLU A 173 10.16 -3.50 -18.23
C GLU A 173 10.77 -3.53 -16.81
N MET A 174 10.13 -2.92 -15.82
CA MET A 174 10.58 -3.00 -14.42
C MET A 174 10.54 -4.44 -13.90
N ILE A 175 9.49 -5.20 -14.21
CA ILE A 175 9.37 -6.62 -13.84
C ILE A 175 10.50 -7.45 -14.44
N LYS A 176 10.89 -7.19 -15.71
CA LYS A 176 12.05 -7.85 -16.36
C LYS A 176 13.37 -7.54 -15.66
N ILE A 177 13.53 -6.33 -15.12
CA ILE A 177 14.73 -5.93 -14.37
C ILE A 177 14.76 -6.60 -12.99
N ILE A 178 13.63 -6.60 -12.27
CA ILE A 178 13.51 -7.12 -10.91
C ILE A 178 13.51 -8.65 -10.89
N GLN A 179 12.92 -9.30 -11.90
CA GLN A 179 12.81 -10.76 -12.06
C GLN A 179 12.14 -11.47 -10.87
N PRO A 180 10.95 -11.05 -10.42
CA PRO A 180 10.22 -11.78 -9.39
C PRO A 180 9.71 -13.12 -9.91
N GLU A 181 9.41 -14.06 -9.01
CA GLU A 181 8.73 -15.31 -9.39
C GLU A 181 7.32 -15.02 -9.92
N LYS A 182 6.59 -14.09 -9.26
CA LYS A 182 5.28 -13.61 -9.69
C LYS A 182 5.16 -12.10 -9.49
N ALA A 183 4.54 -11.44 -10.45
CA ALA A 183 4.21 -10.03 -10.37
C ALA A 183 2.70 -9.80 -10.50
N TYR A 184 2.17 -8.88 -9.72
CA TYR A 184 0.77 -8.49 -9.73
C TYR A 184 0.65 -7.00 -10.02
N LEU A 185 -0.06 -6.65 -11.08
CA LEU A 185 -0.27 -5.25 -11.46
C LEU A 185 -1.45 -4.68 -10.69
N THR A 186 -1.25 -3.54 -10.07
CA THR A 186 -2.25 -2.82 -9.25
C THR A 186 -2.43 -1.37 -9.70
N HIS A 187 -3.27 -0.61 -9.03
CA HIS A 187 -3.56 0.80 -9.33
C HIS A 187 -4.01 1.02 -10.78
N ILE A 188 -4.92 0.16 -11.22
CA ILE A 188 -5.37 0.05 -12.61
C ILE A 188 -6.54 0.99 -12.84
N SER A 189 -6.47 1.83 -13.88
CA SER A 189 -7.58 2.66 -14.31
C SER A 189 -8.41 1.98 -15.41
N HIS A 190 -9.60 2.53 -15.70
CA HIS A 190 -10.46 2.08 -16.79
C HIS A 190 -9.81 2.19 -18.19
N HIS A 191 -8.69 2.91 -18.34
CA HIS A 191 -7.90 2.99 -19.57
C HIS A 191 -6.95 1.80 -19.77
N MET A 192 -6.90 0.85 -18.84
CA MET A 192 -6.17 -0.41 -19.04
C MET A 192 -6.88 -1.35 -20.03
N GLY A 193 -8.20 -1.27 -20.11
CA GLY A 193 -9.01 -2.18 -20.91
C GLY A 193 -9.75 -3.21 -20.06
N PHE A 194 -10.34 -4.22 -20.71
CA PHE A 194 -11.06 -5.27 -20.01
C PHE A 194 -10.10 -6.29 -19.40
N TYR A 195 -10.37 -6.67 -18.15
CA TYR A 195 -9.55 -7.59 -17.36
C TYR A 195 -9.15 -8.85 -18.14
N GLU A 196 -10.14 -9.56 -18.69
CA GLU A 196 -9.89 -10.84 -19.38
C GLU A 196 -9.06 -10.72 -20.66
N GLU A 197 -9.08 -9.56 -21.33
CA GLU A 197 -8.30 -9.30 -22.53
C GLU A 197 -6.86 -8.98 -22.19
N VAL A 198 -6.65 -8.12 -21.19
CA VAL A 198 -5.32 -7.72 -20.75
C VAL A 198 -4.60 -8.90 -20.10
N GLU A 199 -5.26 -9.63 -19.20
CA GLU A 199 -4.69 -10.79 -18.50
C GLU A 199 -4.15 -11.84 -19.48
N LYS A 200 -4.85 -12.11 -20.59
CA LYS A 200 -4.40 -13.06 -21.62
C LYS A 200 -3.17 -12.61 -22.40
N ALA A 201 -2.89 -11.31 -22.42
CA ALA A 201 -1.76 -10.71 -23.14
C ALA A 201 -0.51 -10.55 -22.27
N LEU A 202 -0.63 -10.77 -20.95
CA LEU A 202 0.48 -10.65 -20.02
C LEU A 202 1.46 -11.83 -20.12
N PRO A 203 2.74 -11.65 -19.75
CA PRO A 203 3.67 -12.75 -19.53
C PRO A 203 3.16 -13.77 -18.50
N GLU A 204 3.56 -15.03 -18.59
CA GLU A 204 3.08 -16.14 -17.77
C GLU A 204 3.16 -15.91 -16.25
N ASN A 205 4.14 -15.13 -15.79
CA ASN A 205 4.34 -14.82 -14.37
C ASN A 205 3.82 -13.43 -13.95
N VAL A 206 3.04 -12.76 -14.80
CA VAL A 206 2.47 -11.43 -14.53
C VAL A 206 0.95 -11.52 -14.56
N PHE A 207 0.28 -10.98 -13.55
CA PHE A 207 -1.15 -11.06 -13.34
C PHE A 207 -1.73 -9.67 -13.05
N LEU A 208 -3.01 -9.46 -13.33
CA LEU A 208 -3.73 -8.29 -12.82
C LEU A 208 -4.22 -8.59 -11.40
N ALA A 209 -3.95 -7.68 -10.46
CA ALA A 209 -4.55 -7.77 -9.13
C ALA A 209 -6.06 -7.47 -9.20
N TYR A 210 -6.82 -8.06 -8.29
CA TYR A 210 -8.25 -7.82 -8.13
C TYR A 210 -8.63 -7.81 -6.65
N ASP A 211 -9.77 -7.20 -6.32
CA ASP A 211 -10.24 -7.12 -4.94
C ASP A 211 -10.54 -8.52 -4.37
N GLY A 212 -9.92 -8.83 -3.25
CA GLY A 212 -10.02 -10.13 -2.60
C GLY A 212 -8.98 -11.16 -3.06
N LEU A 213 -8.02 -10.78 -3.92
CA LEU A 213 -6.88 -11.65 -4.22
C LEU A 213 -6.10 -11.95 -2.93
N THR A 214 -5.85 -13.24 -2.66
CA THR A 214 -5.07 -13.70 -1.52
C THR A 214 -3.83 -14.44 -2.00
N LEU A 215 -2.69 -14.12 -1.41
CA LEU A 215 -1.40 -14.77 -1.66
C LEU A 215 -0.89 -15.38 -0.36
N GLU A 216 -0.43 -16.62 -0.42
CA GLU A 216 0.35 -17.25 0.64
C GLU A 216 1.83 -17.18 0.27
N ILE A 217 2.66 -16.62 1.17
CA ILE A 217 4.07 -16.27 0.90
C ILE A 217 4.98 -16.93 1.90
#